data_d8a0a847b620b78f09dd57521c5871b6
#
_entry.id   d8a0a847b620b78f09dd57521c5871b6
#
_cell.length_a   1.000
_cell.length_b   1.000
_cell.length_c   1.000
_cell.angle_alpha   90.00
_cell.angle_beta   90.00
_cell.angle_gamma   90.00
#
_symmetry.space_group_name_H-M   'P 1'
#
loop_
_entity.id
_entity.type
_entity.pdbx_description
1 polymer ?
#
loop_
_entity_poly.entity_id
_entity_poly.type
_entity_poly.pdbx_seq_one_letter_code
_entity_poly.pdbx_strand_id
1 'polypeptide(L)'
;MNIALLTAGGIGSRMQQDIPKQFMNIYDKPIIIYTMEAFQKHPDIDAIEVVCLDGWHDILRAYAKQFNITKLVGIVSGGKNGQESIKNGLMDLSKKYSPKDIVLIHDGNRPLVSQEIISDNIAKCIQYGVAITAI
;
A
#
# COMPACT_ATOMS: atom_id res chain seq x y z
N MET A 1 9.73 -9.05 -10.16
CA MET A 1 9.44 -7.68 -9.69
C MET A 1 9.05 -7.71 -8.21
N ASN A 2 9.27 -6.63 -7.53
CA ASN A 2 8.87 -6.47 -6.13
C ASN A 2 7.77 -5.41 -6.07
N ILE A 3 6.61 -5.82 -5.57
CA ILE A 3 5.39 -5.00 -5.59
C ILE A 3 4.95 -4.76 -4.15
N ALA A 4 4.68 -3.51 -3.81
CA ALA A 4 4.08 -3.16 -2.53
C ALA A 4 2.56 -3.11 -2.67
N LEU A 5 1.86 -3.89 -1.87
CA LEU A 5 0.41 -3.85 -1.78
C LEU A 5 0.04 -3.16 -0.46
N LEU A 6 -0.50 -1.96 -0.56
CA LEU A 6 -0.87 -1.14 0.59
C LEU A 6 -2.37 -1.24 0.83
N THR A 7 -2.77 -1.54 2.06
CA THR A 7 -4.18 -1.63 2.42
C THR A 7 -4.65 -0.31 3.04
N ALA A 8 -5.61 0.32 2.41
CA ALA A 8 -6.20 1.58 2.84
C ALA A 8 -7.73 1.55 2.67
N GLY A 9 -8.32 0.37 2.85
CA GLY A 9 -9.76 0.15 2.66
C GLY A 9 -10.61 0.34 3.91
N GLY A 10 -10.00 0.61 5.06
CA GLY A 10 -10.73 0.74 6.32
C GLY A 10 -11.55 2.02 6.38
N ILE A 11 -12.77 1.91 6.88
CA ILE A 11 -13.70 3.03 6.97
C ILE A 11 -13.40 3.93 8.16
N GLY A 12 -12.62 3.46 9.14
CA GLY A 12 -12.36 4.25 10.35
C GLY A 12 -13.64 4.54 11.13
N SER A 13 -14.59 3.63 11.13
CA SER A 13 -15.94 3.81 11.67
C SER A 13 -15.98 4.26 13.13
N ARG A 14 -14.92 4.03 13.87
CA ARG A 14 -14.83 4.40 15.29
C ARG A 14 -14.62 5.89 15.51
N MET A 15 -14.20 6.62 14.47
CA MET A 15 -13.84 8.03 14.61
C MET A 15 -14.96 8.97 14.18
N GLN A 16 -16.03 8.48 13.58
CA GLN A 16 -17.17 9.27 13.08
C GLN A 16 -16.73 10.53 12.31
N GLN A 17 -15.63 10.44 11.58
CA GLN A 17 -15.09 11.54 10.80
C GLN A 17 -15.46 11.37 9.34
N ASP A 18 -15.75 12.49 8.67
CA ASP A 18 -16.08 12.50 7.25
C ASP A 18 -14.88 12.10 6.37
N ILE A 19 -13.66 12.27 6.90
CA ILE A 19 -12.43 11.95 6.19
C ILE A 19 -11.85 10.66 6.75
N PRO A 20 -11.65 9.62 5.92
CA PRO A 20 -10.97 8.39 6.37
C PRO A 20 -9.58 8.69 6.92
N LYS A 21 -9.14 7.92 7.90
CA LYS A 21 -7.88 8.14 8.61
C LYS A 21 -6.69 8.24 7.64
N GLN A 22 -6.64 7.39 6.63
CA GLN A 22 -5.54 7.35 5.66
C GLN A 22 -5.43 8.63 4.82
N PHE A 23 -6.49 9.43 4.74
CA PHE A 23 -6.51 10.68 4.01
C PHE A 23 -6.41 11.90 4.92
N MET A 24 -6.26 11.71 6.22
CA MET A 24 -6.02 12.82 7.14
C MET A 24 -4.60 13.35 6.95
N ASN A 25 -4.46 14.66 6.97
CA ASN A 25 -3.18 15.32 6.74
C ASN A 25 -2.32 15.38 7.99
N ILE A 26 -1.02 15.13 7.80
CA ILE A 26 0.03 15.46 8.74
C ILE A 26 0.98 16.39 7.99
N TYR A 27 1.12 17.65 8.43
CA TYR A 27 1.95 18.65 7.74
C TYR A 27 1.61 18.77 6.25
N ASP A 28 0.31 18.98 5.95
CA ASP A 28 -0.22 19.21 4.60
C ASP A 28 -0.08 18.03 3.63
N LYS A 29 0.16 16.83 4.15
CA LYS A 29 0.29 15.62 3.33
C LYS A 29 -0.53 14.49 3.96
N PRO A 30 -1.38 13.79 3.19
CA PRO A 30 -2.13 12.66 3.72
C PRO A 30 -1.23 11.52 4.23
N ILE A 31 -1.68 10.86 5.28
CA ILE A 31 -0.92 9.74 5.88
C ILE A 31 -0.55 8.68 4.83
N ILE A 32 -1.50 8.31 3.96
CA ILE A 32 -1.25 7.30 2.92
C ILE A 32 -0.08 7.69 2.01
N ILE A 33 0.09 8.98 1.74
CA ILE A 33 1.18 9.45 0.87
C ILE A 33 2.55 9.26 1.54
N TYR A 34 2.66 9.49 2.85
CA TYR A 34 3.92 9.20 3.56
C TYR A 34 4.29 7.72 3.43
N THR A 35 3.31 6.83 3.56
CA THR A 35 3.53 5.39 3.39
C THR A 35 3.96 5.08 1.96
N MET A 36 3.25 5.63 0.98
CA MET A 36 3.56 5.41 -0.44
C MET A 36 4.96 5.94 -0.78
N GLU A 37 5.35 7.08 -0.23
CA GLU A 37 6.68 7.64 -0.46
C GLU A 37 7.80 6.73 0.05
N ALA A 38 7.59 6.04 1.17
CA ALA A 38 8.57 5.10 1.69
C ALA A 38 8.87 3.98 0.68
N PHE A 39 7.84 3.48 0.00
CA PHE A 39 7.99 2.46 -1.03
C PHE A 39 8.45 3.06 -2.37
N GLN A 40 7.96 4.26 -2.70
CA GLN A 40 8.35 4.95 -3.94
C GLN A 40 9.85 5.19 -4.03
N LYS A 41 10.47 5.59 -2.93
CA LYS A 41 11.91 5.90 -2.91
C LYS A 41 12.81 4.67 -2.75
N HIS A 42 12.24 3.49 -2.45
CA HIS A 42 13.04 2.28 -2.30
C HIS A 42 13.45 1.75 -3.67
N PRO A 43 14.77 1.56 -3.92
CA PRO A 43 15.25 1.19 -5.26
C PRO A 43 14.81 -0.19 -5.71
N ASP A 44 14.51 -1.10 -4.78
CA ASP A 44 14.11 -2.48 -5.11
C ASP A 44 12.59 -2.66 -5.21
N ILE A 45 11.80 -1.63 -4.93
CA ILE A 45 10.35 -1.67 -5.16
C ILE A 45 10.06 -1.19 -6.58
N ASP A 46 9.41 -2.03 -7.36
CA ASP A 46 9.11 -1.75 -8.77
C ASP A 46 7.73 -1.13 -8.98
N ALA A 47 6.78 -1.50 -8.14
CA ALA A 47 5.39 -1.07 -8.31
C ALA A 47 4.68 -0.98 -6.96
N ILE A 48 3.65 -0.13 -6.91
CA ILE A 48 2.79 0.04 -5.74
C ILE A 48 1.35 -0.14 -6.18
N GLU A 49 0.58 -0.97 -5.46
CA GLU A 49 -0.86 -1.07 -5.63
C GLU A 49 -1.52 -0.75 -4.30
N VAL A 50 -2.65 -0.07 -4.35
CA VAL A 50 -3.39 0.32 -3.15
C VAL A 50 -4.79 -0.26 -3.18
N VAL A 51 -5.17 -0.91 -2.07
CA VAL A 51 -6.56 -1.28 -1.82
C VAL A 51 -7.19 -0.10 -1.09
N CYS A 52 -8.11 0.60 -1.76
CA CYS A 52 -8.63 1.89 -1.31
C CYS A 52 -10.14 1.83 -1.11
N LEU A 53 -10.62 2.57 -0.13
CA LEU A 53 -12.03 2.75 0.15
C LEU A 53 -12.76 3.32 -1.08
N ASP A 54 -13.94 2.79 -1.39
CA ASP A 54 -14.78 3.32 -2.46
C ASP A 54 -15.10 4.80 -2.24
N GLY A 55 -15.15 5.54 -3.33
CA GLY A 55 -15.38 6.99 -3.29
C GLY A 55 -14.12 7.82 -3.10
N TRP A 56 -12.98 7.19 -2.80
CA TRP A 56 -11.71 7.89 -2.56
C TRP A 56 -10.63 7.57 -3.58
N HIS A 57 -10.92 6.77 -4.60
CA HIS A 57 -9.94 6.37 -5.62
C HIS A 57 -9.41 7.56 -6.40
N ASP A 58 -10.29 8.45 -6.85
CA ASP A 58 -9.88 9.61 -7.64
C ASP A 58 -9.07 10.60 -6.80
N ILE A 59 -9.43 10.74 -5.52
CA ILE A 59 -8.68 11.57 -4.57
C ILE A 59 -7.28 11.01 -4.38
N LEU A 60 -7.16 9.68 -4.23
CA LEU A 60 -5.85 9.04 -4.10
C LEU A 60 -5.00 9.25 -5.35
N ARG A 61 -5.58 9.10 -6.54
CA ARG A 61 -4.85 9.35 -7.80
C ARG A 61 -4.35 10.77 -7.89
N ALA A 62 -5.18 11.73 -7.50
CA ALA A 62 -4.80 13.15 -7.51
C ALA A 62 -3.63 13.43 -6.57
N TYR A 63 -3.67 12.89 -5.35
CA TYR A 63 -2.57 13.02 -4.41
C TYR A 63 -1.31 12.33 -4.90
N ALA A 64 -1.43 11.13 -5.44
CA ALA A 64 -0.27 10.40 -5.97
C ALA A 64 0.41 11.20 -7.08
N LYS A 65 -0.36 11.84 -7.95
CA LYS A 65 0.17 12.70 -8.99
C LYS A 65 0.84 13.94 -8.39
N GLN A 66 0.20 14.59 -7.43
CA GLN A 66 0.72 15.78 -6.76
C GLN A 66 2.08 15.51 -6.10
N PHE A 67 2.23 14.37 -5.47
CA PHE A 67 3.44 14.00 -4.72
C PHE A 67 4.37 13.05 -5.49
N ASN A 68 4.20 12.93 -6.81
CA ASN A 68 5.09 12.19 -7.70
C ASN A 68 5.25 10.71 -7.35
N ILE A 69 4.17 10.03 -6.99
CA ILE A 69 4.16 8.59 -6.78
C ILE A 69 4.05 7.90 -8.13
N THR A 70 5.17 7.79 -8.83
CA THR A 70 5.21 7.27 -10.19
C THR A 70 5.09 5.74 -10.27
N LYS A 71 5.35 5.04 -9.17
CA LYS A 71 5.27 3.58 -9.12
C LYS A 71 3.84 3.05 -8.90
N LEU A 72 2.86 3.92 -8.67
CA LEU A 72 1.47 3.50 -8.50
C LEU A 72 0.93 2.92 -9.81
N VAL A 73 0.58 1.64 -9.79
CA VAL A 73 0.12 0.91 -10.98
C VAL A 73 -1.36 0.53 -10.93
N GLY A 74 -1.99 0.61 -9.78
CA GLY A 74 -3.39 0.26 -9.66
C GLY A 74 -3.99 0.62 -8.31
N ILE A 75 -5.31 0.82 -8.34
CA ILE A 75 -6.11 1.04 -7.14
C ILE A 75 -7.32 0.11 -7.26
N VAL A 76 -7.57 -0.68 -6.23
CA VAL A 76 -8.72 -1.58 -6.17
C VAL A 76 -9.55 -1.29 -4.93
N SER A 77 -10.82 -1.68 -4.97
CA SER A 77 -11.71 -1.49 -3.83
C SER A 77 -11.45 -2.48 -2.71
N GLY A 78 -11.63 -2.02 -1.47
CA GLY A 78 -11.55 -2.87 -0.30
C GLY A 78 -12.73 -3.81 -0.19
N GLY A 79 -12.56 -4.86 0.61
CA GLY A 79 -13.60 -5.80 0.94
C GLY A 79 -14.25 -5.48 2.29
N LYS A 80 -15.02 -6.44 2.82
CA LYS A 80 -15.74 -6.30 4.10
C LYS A 80 -14.80 -6.25 5.30
N ASN A 81 -13.61 -6.81 5.17
CA ASN A 81 -12.61 -6.89 6.23
C ASN A 81 -11.20 -6.85 5.62
N GLY A 82 -10.18 -6.88 6.48
CA GLY A 82 -8.79 -6.82 6.05
C GLY A 82 -8.39 -7.98 5.14
N GLN A 83 -8.84 -9.20 5.43
CA GLN A 83 -8.52 -10.37 4.62
C GLN A 83 -9.10 -10.26 3.22
N GLU A 84 -10.35 -9.84 3.10
CA GLU A 84 -11.00 -9.67 1.81
C GLU A 84 -10.36 -8.54 1.01
N SER A 85 -9.95 -7.48 1.68
CA SER A 85 -9.22 -6.37 1.03
C SER A 85 -7.89 -6.84 0.45
N ILE A 86 -7.11 -7.60 1.22
CA ILE A 86 -5.85 -8.18 0.74
C ILE A 86 -6.11 -9.11 -0.44
N LYS A 87 -7.13 -9.95 -0.34
CA LYS A 87 -7.52 -10.86 -1.42
C LYS A 87 -7.82 -10.11 -2.71
N ASN A 88 -8.59 -9.02 -2.62
CA ASN A 88 -8.93 -8.20 -3.79
C ASN A 88 -7.67 -7.64 -4.45
N GLY A 89 -6.73 -7.13 -3.65
CA GLY A 89 -5.46 -6.63 -4.16
C GLY A 89 -4.63 -7.73 -4.83
N LEU A 90 -4.50 -8.88 -4.17
CA LEU A 90 -3.73 -9.99 -4.73
C LEU A 90 -4.35 -10.54 -6.00
N MET A 91 -5.67 -10.60 -6.09
CA MET A 91 -6.36 -11.06 -7.31
C MET A 91 -6.09 -10.11 -8.48
N ASP A 92 -6.12 -8.80 -8.23
CA ASP A 92 -5.81 -7.83 -9.28
C ASP A 92 -4.35 -7.94 -9.73
N LEU A 93 -3.42 -8.07 -8.78
CA LEU A 93 -2.01 -8.25 -9.10
C LEU A 93 -1.76 -9.54 -9.88
N SER A 94 -2.48 -10.62 -9.59
CA SER A 94 -2.32 -11.89 -10.29
C SER A 94 -2.64 -11.80 -11.79
N LYS A 95 -3.44 -10.81 -12.19
CA LYS A 95 -3.76 -10.56 -13.60
C LYS A 95 -2.67 -9.80 -14.33
N LYS A 96 -1.81 -9.09 -13.59
CA LYS A 96 -0.79 -8.19 -14.15
C LYS A 96 0.62 -8.72 -14.04
N TYR A 97 0.88 -9.57 -13.04
CA TYR A 97 2.24 -9.98 -12.67
C TYR A 97 2.37 -11.50 -12.58
N SER A 98 3.62 -11.95 -12.59
CA SER A 98 3.95 -13.36 -12.53
C SER A 98 3.84 -13.93 -11.10
N PRO A 99 3.48 -15.21 -10.91
CA PRO A 99 3.56 -15.86 -9.60
C PRO A 99 4.95 -15.86 -8.96
N LYS A 100 6.00 -15.56 -9.74
CA LYS A 100 7.37 -15.45 -9.23
C LYS A 100 7.68 -14.07 -8.65
N ASP A 101 6.82 -13.11 -8.86
CA ASP A 101 7.02 -11.77 -8.34
C ASP A 101 6.75 -11.74 -6.83
N ILE A 102 7.46 -10.85 -6.13
CA ILE A 102 7.33 -10.70 -4.68
C ILE A 102 6.29 -9.63 -4.40
N VAL A 103 5.38 -9.90 -3.47
CA VAL A 103 4.41 -8.93 -2.99
C VAL A 103 4.65 -8.67 -1.51
N LEU A 104 4.88 -7.40 -1.15
CA LEU A 104 4.96 -6.95 0.23
C LEU A 104 3.63 -6.31 0.62
N ILE A 105 2.97 -6.86 1.62
CA ILE A 105 1.69 -6.35 2.11
C ILE A 105 1.94 -5.45 3.30
N HIS A 106 1.46 -4.22 3.25
CA HIS A 106 1.69 -3.22 4.30
C HIS A 106 0.43 -2.38 4.52
N ASP A 107 0.17 -2.02 5.79
CA ASP A 107 -0.93 -1.13 6.16
C ASP A 107 -0.62 0.30 5.71
N GLY A 108 -1.47 0.88 4.88
CA GLY A 108 -1.32 2.24 4.38
C GLY A 108 -1.36 3.33 5.45
N ASN A 109 -1.88 3.01 6.64
CA ASN A 109 -1.92 3.92 7.78
C ASN A 109 -0.65 3.87 8.65
N ARG A 110 0.37 3.11 8.23
CA ARG A 110 1.63 3.00 8.97
C ARG A 110 2.77 3.62 8.17
N PRO A 111 2.97 4.95 8.29
CA PRO A 111 3.94 5.66 7.47
C PRO A 111 5.40 5.49 7.91
N LEU A 112 5.63 5.00 9.13
CA LEU A 112 6.98 4.91 9.71
C LEU A 112 7.66 3.57 9.37
N VAL A 113 7.62 3.17 8.11
CA VAL A 113 8.34 2.00 7.63
C VAL A 113 9.73 2.41 7.12
N SER A 114 10.78 1.78 7.66
CA SER A 114 12.14 2.10 7.28
C SER A 114 12.55 1.42 5.98
N GLN A 115 13.51 2.03 5.28
CA GLN A 115 14.09 1.44 4.08
C GLN A 115 14.76 0.10 4.38
N GLU A 116 15.35 -0.02 5.57
CA GLU A 116 16.01 -1.26 6.01
C GLU A 116 15.01 -2.39 6.21
N ILE A 117 13.84 -2.11 6.78
CA ILE A 117 12.76 -3.10 6.95
C ILE A 117 12.29 -3.60 5.58
N ILE A 118 12.10 -2.70 4.63
CA ILE A 118 11.68 -3.07 3.27
C ILE A 118 12.75 -3.99 2.63
N SER A 119 14.01 -3.59 2.69
CA SER A 119 15.12 -4.37 2.13
C SER A 119 15.22 -5.75 2.78
N ASP A 120 15.10 -5.80 4.10
CA ASP A 120 15.20 -7.04 4.87
C ASP A 120 14.07 -8.01 4.52
N ASN A 121 12.85 -7.52 4.38
CA ASN A 121 11.71 -8.35 3.99
C ASN A 121 11.87 -8.92 2.58
N ILE A 122 12.37 -8.12 1.64
CA ILE A 122 12.64 -8.61 0.28
C ILE A 122 13.70 -9.71 0.32
N ALA A 123 14.82 -9.47 0.99
CA ALA A 123 15.92 -10.45 1.08
C ALA A 123 15.47 -11.76 1.73
N LYS A 124 14.70 -11.69 2.82
CA LYS A 124 14.18 -12.88 3.51
C LYS A 124 13.16 -13.62 2.67
N CYS A 125 12.33 -12.92 1.93
CA CYS A 125 11.35 -13.55 1.03
C CYS A 125 12.06 -14.33 -0.08
N ILE A 126 13.13 -13.78 -0.63
CA ILE A 126 13.95 -14.49 -1.63
C ILE A 126 14.59 -15.74 -1.03
N GLN A 127 15.09 -15.64 0.21
CA GLN A 127 15.81 -16.74 0.87
C GLN A 127 14.88 -17.84 1.39
N TYR A 128 13.74 -17.46 1.98
CA TYR A 128 12.87 -18.41 2.69
C TYR A 128 11.49 -18.59 2.06
N GLY A 129 11.14 -17.82 1.02
CA GLY A 129 9.84 -17.87 0.38
C GLY A 129 8.78 -17.00 1.04
N VAL A 130 8.85 -16.79 2.36
CA VAL A 130 7.92 -15.94 3.11
C VAL A 130 8.70 -15.20 4.18
N ALA A 131 8.36 -13.93 4.39
CA ALA A 131 8.91 -13.13 5.48
C ALA A 131 7.78 -12.33 6.14
N ILE A 132 7.75 -12.33 7.49
CA ILE A 132 6.80 -11.56 8.28
C ILE A 132 7.59 -10.68 9.24
N THR A 133 7.31 -9.38 9.23
CA THR A 133 7.87 -8.43 10.18
C THR A 133 6.75 -7.91 11.07
N ALA A 134 6.90 -8.12 12.38
CA ALA A 134 6.01 -7.55 13.38
C ALA A 134 6.51 -6.16 13.77
N ILE A 135 5.61 -5.20 13.69
CA ILE A 135 5.91 -3.81 14.04
C ILE A 135 5.03 -3.41 15.21
#